data_1463564dcc6e98faf55fd78dc7c8bd31
#
_entry.id   1463564dcc6e98faf55fd78dc7c8bd31
#
_cell.length_a   1.000
_cell.length_b   1.000
_cell.length_c   1.000
_cell.angle_alpha   90.00
_cell.angle_beta   90.00
_cell.angle_gamma   90.00
#
_symmetry.space_group_name_H-M   'P 1'
#
loop_
_entity.id
_entity.type
_entity.pdbx_description
1 polymer ?
#
loop_
_entity_poly.entity_id
_entity_poly.type
_entity_poly.pdbx_seq_one_letter_code
_entity_poly.pdbx_strand_id
1 'polypeptide(L)'
;VSLCKRRGFIFQSAEIYGGLNGCWDYGPMGVELKRNLKEYWWRKNVQEREDVVGMDGSILTHNSVLVASGHVGGFSDPMCDCLLTKERLRADQVPAQSGMGFFYTGAAKKDGSWNIEKKYSVLVESEKQADKARKTAAQYYAQLAGKDASYKDMELKGECMETVTDSTMYNPANGSLLTEAREFNLMFKTTIGATSDENDPNATGWLRPETAQSIFCQYKNILDSSRVKLTFGIAQIGKSFRNEINPRNFTFRSREFEQMEIEYFCRPEDGLRLVDEWLEHRLCFYDEVGVPREHIHILDVPDGERA
;
A
#
# COMPACT_ATOMS: atom_id res chain seq x y z
N VAL A 1 -13.73 -14.46 -2.86
CA VAL A 1 -14.45 -13.24 -3.33
C VAL A 1 -15.86 -13.59 -3.79
N SER A 2 -16.03 -14.47 -4.79
CA SER A 2 -17.36 -14.85 -5.34
C SER A 2 -18.33 -15.37 -4.27
N LEU A 3 -17.88 -16.21 -3.34
CA LEU A 3 -18.70 -16.70 -2.23
C LEU A 3 -19.15 -15.56 -1.32
N CYS A 4 -18.26 -14.65 -0.95
CA CYS A 4 -18.57 -13.51 -0.09
C CYS A 4 -19.61 -12.58 -0.71
N LYS A 5 -19.49 -12.30 -2.01
CA LYS A 5 -20.49 -11.51 -2.76
C LYS A 5 -21.86 -12.20 -2.75
N ARG A 6 -21.92 -13.50 -3.14
CA ARG A 6 -23.19 -14.24 -3.21
C ARG A 6 -23.89 -14.39 -1.87
N ARG A 7 -23.14 -14.41 -0.77
CA ARG A 7 -23.66 -14.54 0.58
C ARG A 7 -23.92 -13.18 1.27
N GLY A 8 -23.71 -12.08 0.58
CA GLY A 8 -23.97 -10.73 1.12
C GLY A 8 -23.00 -10.29 2.22
N PHE A 9 -21.74 -10.78 2.17
CA PHE A 9 -20.72 -10.32 3.11
C PHE A 9 -20.08 -9.01 2.68
N ILE A 10 -19.69 -8.90 1.40
CA ILE A 10 -18.94 -7.74 0.94
C ILE A 10 -19.11 -7.53 -0.57
N PHE A 11 -19.16 -6.27 -0.99
CA PHE A 11 -19.29 -5.82 -2.35
C PHE A 11 -18.19 -4.81 -2.68
N GLN A 12 -17.84 -4.68 -3.95
CA GLN A 12 -16.99 -3.58 -4.38
C GLN A 12 -17.78 -2.27 -4.30
N SER A 13 -17.20 -1.24 -3.68
CA SER A 13 -17.86 0.05 -3.56
C SER A 13 -18.10 0.65 -4.94
N ALA A 14 -19.28 1.25 -5.15
CA ALA A 14 -19.73 1.83 -6.42
C ALA A 14 -19.69 0.86 -7.62
N GLU A 15 -19.97 -0.43 -7.43
CA GLU A 15 -19.88 -1.48 -8.46
C GLU A 15 -20.75 -1.16 -9.70
N ILE A 16 -21.88 -0.48 -9.54
CA ILE A 16 -22.77 -0.03 -10.65
C ILE A 16 -22.10 0.96 -11.61
N TYR A 17 -21.03 1.63 -11.19
CA TYR A 17 -20.22 2.56 -11.98
C TYR A 17 -18.87 1.98 -12.40
N GLY A 18 -18.69 0.65 -12.28
CA GLY A 18 -17.43 -0.03 -12.58
C GLY A 18 -16.57 -0.31 -11.35
N GLY A 19 -16.99 0.14 -10.19
CA GLY A 19 -16.31 -0.10 -8.91
C GLY A 19 -15.14 0.83 -8.61
N LEU A 20 -14.95 1.17 -7.35
CA LEU A 20 -13.77 1.88 -6.85
C LEU A 20 -12.75 0.86 -6.32
N ASN A 21 -11.63 0.72 -7.02
CA ASN A 21 -10.62 -0.28 -6.67
C ASN A 21 -10.05 -0.04 -5.26
N GLY A 22 -9.99 -1.10 -4.45
CA GLY A 22 -9.49 -1.03 -3.07
C GLY A 22 -10.47 -0.40 -2.07
N CYS A 23 -11.73 -0.20 -2.44
CA CYS A 23 -12.80 0.22 -1.54
C CYS A 23 -13.93 -0.82 -1.54
N TRP A 24 -14.46 -1.13 -0.35
CA TRP A 24 -15.39 -2.24 -0.15
C TRP A 24 -16.55 -1.83 0.75
N ASP A 25 -17.77 -2.20 0.36
CA ASP A 25 -18.98 -2.03 1.14
C ASP A 25 -19.37 -3.36 1.81
N TYR A 26 -19.63 -3.34 3.10
CA TYR A 26 -20.07 -4.54 3.82
C TYR A 26 -21.57 -4.72 3.64
N GLY A 27 -21.96 -5.89 3.12
CA GLY A 27 -23.37 -6.28 2.99
C GLY A 27 -23.99 -6.73 4.32
N PRO A 28 -25.25 -7.16 4.31
CA PRO A 28 -25.99 -7.49 5.55
C PRO A 28 -25.29 -8.52 6.44
N MET A 29 -24.73 -9.57 5.87
CA MET A 29 -23.99 -10.58 6.64
C MET A 29 -22.62 -10.09 7.10
N GLY A 30 -21.96 -9.28 6.25
CA GLY A 30 -20.63 -8.75 6.54
C GLY A 30 -20.64 -7.70 7.64
N VAL A 31 -21.65 -6.83 7.68
CA VAL A 31 -21.76 -5.80 8.71
C VAL A 31 -22.02 -6.42 10.10
N GLU A 32 -22.86 -7.47 10.18
CA GLU A 32 -23.11 -8.15 11.45
C GLU A 32 -21.86 -8.89 11.95
N LEU A 33 -21.16 -9.62 11.08
CA LEU A 33 -19.89 -10.27 11.45
C LEU A 33 -18.85 -9.25 11.95
N LYS A 34 -18.68 -8.16 11.22
CA LYS A 34 -17.76 -7.09 11.57
C LYS A 34 -18.11 -6.43 12.90
N ARG A 35 -19.39 -6.17 13.14
CA ARG A 35 -19.90 -5.56 14.36
C ARG A 35 -19.68 -6.48 15.56
N ASN A 36 -20.06 -7.75 15.47
CA ASN A 36 -19.83 -8.74 16.50
C ASN A 36 -18.34 -8.85 16.89
N LEU A 37 -17.44 -8.87 15.88
CA LEU A 37 -16.00 -8.93 16.14
C LEU A 37 -15.50 -7.67 16.87
N LYS A 38 -15.95 -6.47 16.45
CA LYS A 38 -15.57 -5.20 17.08
C LYS A 38 -16.09 -5.09 18.52
N GLU A 39 -17.33 -5.47 18.76
CA GLU A 39 -17.95 -5.44 20.09
C GLU A 39 -17.25 -6.45 21.02
N TYR A 40 -16.96 -7.65 20.51
CA TYR A 40 -16.21 -8.65 21.27
C TYR A 40 -14.81 -8.17 21.62
N TRP A 41 -14.06 -7.61 20.65
CA TRP A 41 -12.72 -7.06 20.86
C TRP A 41 -12.74 -5.92 21.88
N TRP A 42 -13.72 -5.00 21.77
CA TRP A 42 -13.87 -3.87 22.69
C TRP A 42 -14.14 -4.35 24.12
N ARG A 43 -15.06 -5.26 24.26
CA ARG A 43 -15.37 -5.86 25.57
C ARG A 43 -14.14 -6.49 26.19
N LYS A 44 -13.42 -7.35 25.48
CA LYS A 44 -12.25 -8.08 25.97
C LYS A 44 -11.06 -7.18 26.30
N ASN A 45 -10.84 -6.12 25.54
CA ASN A 45 -9.65 -5.31 25.65
C ASN A 45 -9.84 -4.00 26.40
N VAL A 46 -11.08 -3.53 26.55
CA VAL A 46 -11.37 -2.25 27.21
C VAL A 46 -12.28 -2.47 28.42
N GLN A 47 -13.43 -3.13 28.24
CA GLN A 47 -14.43 -3.21 29.31
C GLN A 47 -14.08 -4.24 30.39
N GLU A 48 -13.45 -5.34 30.06
CA GLU A 48 -13.03 -6.39 30.98
C GLU A 48 -11.62 -6.15 31.58
N ARG A 49 -10.95 -5.04 31.24
CA ARG A 49 -9.62 -4.67 31.75
C ARG A 49 -9.69 -3.39 32.58
N GLU A 50 -8.94 -3.37 33.68
CA GLU A 50 -8.80 -2.21 34.55
C GLU A 50 -7.69 -1.24 34.10
N ASP A 51 -6.79 -1.72 33.25
CA ASP A 51 -5.59 -1.02 32.79
C ASP A 51 -5.68 -0.54 31.35
N VAL A 52 -6.85 -0.60 30.70
CA VAL A 52 -7.07 -0.08 29.35
C VAL A 52 -8.30 0.82 29.33
N VAL A 53 -8.16 1.99 28.73
CA VAL A 53 -9.26 2.94 28.51
C VAL A 53 -9.49 3.15 27.02
N GLY A 54 -10.70 3.51 26.65
CA GLY A 54 -11.05 3.73 25.24
C GLY A 54 -11.03 5.19 24.85
N MET A 55 -10.76 5.45 23.58
CA MET A 55 -10.99 6.74 22.92
C MET A 55 -11.54 6.57 21.51
N ASP A 56 -12.02 7.65 20.92
CA ASP A 56 -12.35 7.75 19.50
C ASP A 56 -11.78 9.06 18.93
N GLY A 57 -10.77 8.95 18.11
CA GLY A 57 -10.06 10.08 17.52
C GLY A 57 -10.63 10.51 16.17
N SER A 58 -10.48 11.79 15.85
CA SER A 58 -10.89 12.33 14.54
C SER A 58 -10.15 11.68 13.37
N ILE A 59 -10.87 11.43 12.28
CA ILE A 59 -10.28 10.95 11.02
C ILE A 59 -9.44 12.06 10.36
N LEU A 60 -9.97 13.29 10.36
CA LEU A 60 -9.22 14.44 9.84
C LEU A 60 -8.09 14.79 10.80
N THR A 61 -6.87 14.71 10.30
CA THR A 61 -5.65 14.91 11.07
C THR A 61 -4.94 16.20 10.64
N HIS A 62 -4.52 16.97 11.62
CA HIS A 62 -3.78 18.21 11.39
C HIS A 62 -2.39 17.91 10.81
N ASN A 63 -1.95 18.73 9.85
CA ASN A 63 -0.67 18.53 9.16
C ASN A 63 0.53 18.38 10.11
N SER A 64 0.60 19.19 11.17
CA SER A 64 1.73 19.16 12.11
C SER A 64 1.86 17.81 12.85
N VAL A 65 0.76 17.09 13.09
CA VAL A 65 0.79 15.77 13.71
C VAL A 65 1.53 14.78 12.83
N LEU A 66 1.20 14.77 11.52
CA LEU A 66 1.82 13.85 10.55
C LEU A 66 3.23 14.28 10.13
N VAL A 67 3.56 15.57 10.24
CA VAL A 67 4.95 16.04 10.14
C VAL A 67 5.78 15.56 11.32
N ALA A 68 5.27 15.72 12.54
CA ALA A 68 5.97 15.30 13.77
C ALA A 68 6.20 13.77 13.84
N SER A 69 5.24 12.97 13.33
CA SER A 69 5.36 11.51 13.26
C SER A 69 6.14 11.01 12.03
N GLY A 70 6.64 11.90 11.16
CA GLY A 70 7.42 11.55 9.97
C GLY A 70 6.60 11.09 8.76
N HIS A 71 5.29 10.95 8.87
CA HIS A 71 4.43 10.42 7.78
C HIS A 71 4.42 11.32 6.54
N VAL A 72 4.49 12.65 6.70
CA VAL A 72 4.47 13.56 5.54
C VAL A 72 5.71 13.36 4.66
N GLY A 73 6.86 13.09 5.27
CA GLY A 73 8.14 12.95 4.57
C GLY A 73 8.55 11.50 4.23
N GLY A 74 8.07 10.51 4.98
CA GLY A 74 8.56 9.13 4.88
C GLY A 74 7.51 8.06 4.59
N PHE A 75 6.21 8.40 4.61
CA PHE A 75 5.17 7.41 4.34
C PHE A 75 4.90 7.31 2.83
N SER A 76 5.88 6.79 2.12
CA SER A 76 5.87 6.67 0.65
C SER A 76 6.33 5.29 0.20
N ASP A 77 5.86 4.88 -0.97
CA ASP A 77 6.38 3.71 -1.69
C ASP A 77 7.21 4.20 -2.90
N PRO A 78 8.41 3.66 -3.13
CA PRO A 78 9.15 3.92 -4.34
C PRO A 78 8.48 3.20 -5.52
N MET A 79 7.99 3.97 -6.50
CA MET A 79 7.20 3.46 -7.61
C MET A 79 7.88 3.69 -8.95
N CYS A 80 7.83 2.67 -9.81
CA CYS A 80 8.21 2.75 -11.21
C CYS A 80 7.06 2.32 -12.12
N ASP A 81 7.01 2.87 -13.32
CA ASP A 81 6.01 2.53 -14.35
C ASP A 81 6.65 1.72 -15.47
N CYS A 82 6.00 0.64 -15.91
CA CYS A 82 6.41 -0.07 -17.13
C CYS A 82 6.16 0.83 -18.34
N LEU A 83 7.23 1.11 -19.10
CA LEU A 83 7.13 2.02 -20.26
C LEU A 83 6.18 1.50 -21.34
N LEU A 84 6.04 0.19 -21.48
CA LEU A 84 5.16 -0.44 -22.47
C LEU A 84 3.70 -0.52 -21.97
N THR A 85 3.47 -1.17 -20.83
CA THR A 85 2.10 -1.51 -20.36
C THR A 85 1.47 -0.41 -19.51
N LYS A 86 2.26 0.57 -19.07
CA LYS A 86 1.86 1.59 -18.09
C LYS A 86 1.47 1.02 -16.72
N GLU A 87 1.75 -0.26 -16.51
CA GLU A 87 1.61 -0.92 -15.23
C GLU A 87 2.56 -0.27 -14.22
N ARG A 88 2.05 0.00 -13.03
CA ARG A 88 2.81 0.58 -11.93
C ARG A 88 3.26 -0.52 -10.98
N LEU A 89 4.56 -0.53 -10.65
CA LEU A 89 5.17 -1.50 -9.75
C LEU A 89 5.90 -0.78 -8.61
N ARG A 90 5.98 -1.44 -7.47
CA ARG A 90 6.88 -1.00 -6.40
C ARG A 90 8.31 -1.33 -6.79
N ALA A 91 9.16 -0.32 -6.84
CA ALA A 91 10.55 -0.47 -7.30
C ALA A 91 11.39 -1.38 -6.37
N ASP A 92 11.12 -1.32 -5.06
CA ASP A 92 11.76 -2.16 -4.03
C ASP A 92 11.33 -3.65 -4.09
N GLN A 93 10.25 -3.97 -4.80
CA GLN A 93 9.74 -5.33 -4.98
C GLN A 93 10.00 -5.90 -6.38
N VAL A 94 10.66 -5.15 -7.25
CA VAL A 94 11.07 -5.68 -8.56
C VAL A 94 12.25 -6.63 -8.33
N PRO A 95 12.11 -7.93 -8.64
CA PRO A 95 13.20 -8.87 -8.47
C PRO A 95 14.35 -8.53 -9.42
N ALA A 96 15.58 -8.70 -8.97
CA ALA A 96 16.75 -8.61 -9.82
C ALA A 96 16.70 -9.67 -10.93
N GLN A 97 16.94 -9.27 -12.17
CA GLN A 97 16.83 -10.10 -13.35
C GLN A 97 18.14 -10.09 -14.12
N SER A 98 18.50 -11.24 -14.69
CA SER A 98 19.67 -11.40 -15.54
C SER A 98 19.24 -12.01 -16.89
N GLY A 99 19.92 -11.63 -17.98
CA GLY A 99 19.61 -12.11 -19.31
C GLY A 99 20.30 -11.32 -20.41
N MET A 100 19.75 -11.38 -21.62
CA MET A 100 20.22 -10.60 -22.76
C MET A 100 19.40 -9.33 -22.95
N GLY A 101 20.02 -8.18 -22.76
CA GLY A 101 19.45 -6.85 -23.01
C GLY A 101 19.55 -6.46 -24.47
N PHE A 102 18.43 -6.08 -25.08
CA PHE A 102 18.37 -5.49 -26.41
C PHE A 102 18.11 -4.01 -26.28
N PHE A 103 19.04 -3.19 -26.73
CA PHE A 103 19.03 -1.73 -26.61
C PHE A 103 18.79 -1.10 -27.98
N TYR A 104 17.99 -0.06 -28.00
CA TYR A 104 17.61 0.70 -29.18
C TYR A 104 17.83 2.19 -28.96
N THR A 105 18.27 2.91 -29.99
CA THR A 105 18.44 4.37 -29.91
C THR A 105 17.18 5.13 -30.36
N GLY A 106 16.29 4.48 -31.08
CA GLY A 106 15.06 5.07 -31.59
C GLY A 106 14.31 4.15 -32.55
N ALA A 107 13.29 4.70 -33.20
CA ALA A 107 12.56 4.05 -34.28
C ALA A 107 11.95 5.05 -35.26
N ALA A 108 11.61 4.58 -36.45
CA ALA A 108 10.86 5.33 -37.47
C ALA A 108 9.70 4.50 -37.99
N LYS A 109 8.67 5.15 -38.53
CA LYS A 109 7.68 4.47 -39.37
C LYS A 109 8.26 4.21 -40.73
N LYS A 110 7.99 3.04 -41.32
CA LYS A 110 8.45 2.63 -42.65
C LYS A 110 8.00 3.59 -43.77
N ASP A 111 6.90 4.29 -43.59
CA ASP A 111 6.39 5.29 -44.51
C ASP A 111 7.03 6.68 -44.35
N GLY A 112 7.96 6.83 -43.39
CA GLY A 112 8.66 8.08 -43.13
C GLY A 112 7.86 9.16 -42.41
N SER A 113 6.59 8.91 -42.05
CA SER A 113 5.70 9.91 -41.46
C SER A 113 6.06 10.21 -39.98
N TRP A 114 6.87 9.39 -39.34
CA TRP A 114 7.26 9.53 -37.94
C TRP A 114 8.68 9.00 -37.70
N ASN A 115 9.44 9.73 -36.92
CA ASN A 115 10.79 9.35 -36.49
C ASN A 115 11.04 9.91 -35.09
N ILE A 116 11.59 9.08 -34.18
CA ILE A 116 11.95 9.50 -32.83
C ILE A 116 13.28 8.89 -32.41
N GLU A 117 14.10 9.71 -31.77
CA GLU A 117 15.35 9.32 -31.12
C GLU A 117 15.10 9.26 -29.60
N LYS A 118 14.72 8.11 -29.12
CA LYS A 118 14.48 7.85 -27.70
C LYS A 118 14.99 6.47 -27.35
N LYS A 119 15.93 6.41 -26.41
CA LYS A 119 16.49 5.14 -25.94
C LYS A 119 15.42 4.27 -25.29
N TYR A 120 15.47 3.00 -25.58
CA TYR A 120 14.63 1.99 -25.00
C TYR A 120 15.36 0.64 -24.98
N SER A 121 15.05 -0.20 -23.99
CA SER A 121 15.64 -1.54 -23.93
C SER A 121 14.62 -2.58 -23.48
N VAL A 122 14.91 -3.82 -23.85
CA VAL A 122 14.09 -4.99 -23.50
C VAL A 122 15.03 -6.08 -23.01
N LEU A 123 14.73 -6.67 -21.85
CA LEU A 123 15.44 -7.83 -21.32
C LEU A 123 14.70 -9.11 -21.71
N VAL A 124 15.44 -10.10 -22.20
CA VAL A 124 14.96 -11.46 -22.48
C VAL A 124 15.93 -12.48 -21.92
N GLU A 125 15.49 -13.73 -21.75
CA GLU A 125 16.29 -14.78 -21.13
C GLU A 125 17.58 -15.10 -21.90
N SER A 126 17.52 -15.04 -23.25
CA SER A 126 18.66 -15.35 -24.12
C SER A 126 18.54 -14.68 -25.47
N GLU A 127 19.65 -14.63 -26.22
CA GLU A 127 19.71 -14.14 -27.60
C GLU A 127 18.69 -14.82 -28.54
N LYS A 128 18.35 -16.07 -28.28
CA LYS A 128 17.33 -16.82 -29.06
C LYS A 128 15.95 -16.17 -29.06
N GLN A 129 15.71 -15.28 -28.13
CA GLN A 129 14.46 -14.53 -28.01
C GLN A 129 14.53 -13.11 -28.63
N ALA A 130 15.50 -12.85 -29.53
CA ALA A 130 15.67 -11.56 -30.20
C ALA A 130 14.38 -11.04 -30.85
N ASP A 131 13.62 -11.91 -31.51
CA ASP A 131 12.34 -11.53 -32.14
C ASP A 131 11.29 -11.07 -31.14
N LYS A 132 11.25 -11.67 -29.93
CA LYS A 132 10.39 -11.20 -28.83
C LYS A 132 10.83 -9.80 -28.37
N ALA A 133 12.12 -9.57 -28.22
CA ALA A 133 12.64 -8.27 -27.82
C ALA A 133 12.33 -7.19 -28.86
N ARG A 134 12.55 -7.46 -30.15
CA ARG A 134 12.23 -6.55 -31.27
C ARG A 134 10.74 -6.23 -31.32
N LYS A 135 9.88 -7.24 -31.18
CA LYS A 135 8.43 -7.05 -31.14
C LYS A 135 8.02 -6.15 -29.98
N THR A 136 8.55 -6.38 -28.78
CA THR A 136 8.27 -5.58 -27.57
C THR A 136 8.73 -4.13 -27.76
N ALA A 137 9.92 -3.90 -28.31
CA ALA A 137 10.43 -2.57 -28.63
C ALA A 137 9.57 -1.87 -29.69
N ALA A 138 9.23 -2.56 -30.77
CA ALA A 138 8.35 -2.01 -31.81
C ALA A 138 6.97 -1.63 -31.27
N GLN A 139 6.39 -2.41 -30.35
CA GLN A 139 5.14 -2.06 -29.66
C GLN A 139 5.26 -0.77 -28.85
N TYR A 140 6.35 -0.60 -28.11
CA TYR A 140 6.62 0.62 -27.36
C TYR A 140 6.70 1.85 -28.26
N TYR A 141 7.47 1.79 -29.37
CA TYR A 141 7.60 2.90 -30.30
C TYR A 141 6.30 3.18 -31.08
N ALA A 142 5.53 2.14 -31.39
CA ALA A 142 4.21 2.32 -32.01
C ALA A 142 3.25 3.10 -31.09
N GLN A 143 3.28 2.86 -29.76
CA GLN A 143 2.48 3.65 -28.82
C GLN A 143 2.89 5.13 -28.80
N LEU A 144 4.19 5.43 -28.99
CA LEU A 144 4.68 6.80 -29.08
C LEU A 144 4.29 7.48 -30.38
N ALA A 145 4.20 6.71 -31.48
CA ALA A 145 3.83 7.21 -32.78
C ALA A 145 2.33 7.52 -32.94
N GLY A 146 1.49 7.06 -31.99
CA GLY A 146 0.06 7.39 -31.95
C GLY A 146 -0.85 6.17 -32.04
N LYS A 147 -2.16 6.41 -31.89
CA LYS A 147 -3.17 5.33 -31.77
C LYS A 147 -3.32 4.46 -33.02
N ASP A 148 -3.01 5.00 -34.19
CA ASP A 148 -3.19 4.31 -35.47
C ASP A 148 -1.91 3.61 -35.96
N ALA A 149 -0.82 3.67 -35.18
CA ALA A 149 0.45 3.06 -35.52
C ALA A 149 0.52 1.58 -35.13
N SER A 150 0.81 0.72 -36.09
CA SER A 150 1.06 -0.70 -35.84
C SER A 150 2.53 -0.94 -35.53
N TYR A 151 2.82 -1.85 -34.60
CA TYR A 151 4.20 -2.27 -34.34
C TYR A 151 4.90 -2.89 -35.56
N LYS A 152 4.14 -3.42 -36.53
CA LYS A 152 4.68 -3.97 -37.80
C LYS A 152 5.22 -2.89 -38.74
N ASP A 153 4.80 -1.65 -38.53
CA ASP A 153 5.20 -0.50 -39.34
C ASP A 153 6.43 0.22 -38.78
N MET A 154 6.94 -0.25 -37.62
CA MET A 154 8.10 0.34 -36.99
C MET A 154 9.41 -0.28 -37.51
N GLU A 155 10.35 0.58 -37.81
CA GLU A 155 11.74 0.26 -38.09
C GLU A 155 12.60 0.70 -36.91
N LEU A 156 13.19 -0.29 -36.21
CA LEU A 156 14.02 -0.05 -35.01
C LEU A 156 15.42 0.44 -35.42
N LYS A 157 15.99 1.36 -34.63
CA LYS A 157 17.30 1.97 -34.91
C LYS A 157 18.30 1.71 -33.81
N GLY A 158 19.56 1.53 -34.18
CA GLY A 158 20.68 1.42 -33.27
C GLY A 158 20.61 0.21 -32.35
N GLU A 159 20.12 -0.94 -32.85
CA GLU A 159 20.07 -2.16 -32.08
C GLU A 159 21.46 -2.61 -31.65
N CYS A 160 21.64 -2.81 -30.34
CA CYS A 160 22.80 -3.52 -29.80
C CYS A 160 22.39 -4.48 -28.70
N MET A 161 23.25 -5.46 -28.41
CA MET A 161 22.99 -6.49 -27.40
C MET A 161 24.09 -6.48 -26.36
N GLU A 162 23.70 -6.60 -25.11
CA GLU A 162 24.61 -6.69 -23.97
C GLU A 162 24.05 -7.66 -22.92
N THR A 163 24.96 -8.37 -22.25
CA THR A 163 24.57 -9.18 -21.09
C THR A 163 24.19 -8.25 -19.93
N VAL A 164 23.00 -8.45 -19.37
CA VAL A 164 22.50 -7.74 -18.20
C VAL A 164 22.53 -8.69 -17.01
N THR A 165 23.06 -8.24 -15.89
CA THR A 165 23.17 -9.03 -14.66
C THR A 165 22.53 -8.26 -13.50
N ASP A 166 21.70 -8.93 -12.71
CA ASP A 166 21.09 -8.45 -11.46
C ASP A 166 20.43 -7.07 -11.56
N SER A 167 19.70 -6.83 -12.66
CA SER A 167 19.02 -5.56 -12.92
C SER A 167 17.58 -5.56 -12.44
N THR A 168 17.18 -4.50 -11.73
CA THR A 168 15.81 -4.21 -11.33
C THR A 168 15.09 -3.23 -12.28
N MET A 169 15.73 -2.89 -13.41
CA MET A 169 15.19 -1.90 -14.37
C MET A 169 14.17 -2.47 -15.35
N TYR A 170 13.83 -3.74 -15.27
CA TYR A 170 12.94 -4.39 -16.23
C TYR A 170 11.71 -4.98 -15.56
N ASN A 171 10.56 -4.91 -16.24
CA ASN A 171 9.33 -5.55 -15.79
C ASN A 171 9.48 -7.08 -15.89
N PRO A 172 9.35 -7.82 -14.77
CA PRO A 172 9.56 -9.27 -14.74
C PRO A 172 8.55 -10.04 -15.59
N ALA A 173 7.40 -9.46 -15.89
CA ALA A 173 6.37 -10.14 -16.69
C ALA A 173 6.63 -10.08 -18.20
N ASN A 174 7.28 -9.02 -18.71
CA ASN A 174 7.42 -8.79 -20.15
C ASN A 174 8.79 -8.33 -20.62
N GLY A 175 9.75 -8.09 -19.71
CA GLY A 175 11.10 -7.64 -20.00
C GLY A 175 11.22 -6.19 -20.45
N SER A 176 10.14 -5.42 -20.42
CA SER A 176 10.12 -4.02 -20.84
C SER A 176 10.82 -3.11 -19.82
N LEU A 177 11.47 -2.06 -20.29
CA LEU A 177 12.13 -1.08 -19.43
C LEU A 177 11.13 -0.40 -18.51
N LEU A 178 11.52 -0.21 -17.27
CA LEU A 178 10.82 0.56 -16.25
C LEU A 178 11.31 2.02 -16.22
N THR A 179 10.52 2.92 -15.70
CA THR A 179 10.97 4.28 -15.36
C THR A 179 11.89 4.25 -14.14
N GLU A 180 12.64 5.31 -13.91
CA GLU A 180 13.26 5.54 -12.62
C GLU A 180 12.21 5.54 -11.50
N ALA A 181 12.62 5.07 -10.32
CA ALA A 181 11.76 5.06 -9.14
C ALA A 181 11.48 6.49 -8.69
N ARG A 182 10.25 6.74 -8.28
CA ARG A 182 9.82 8.00 -7.67
C ARG A 182 8.99 7.71 -6.44
N GLU A 183 9.18 8.50 -5.41
CA GLU A 183 8.42 8.40 -4.18
C GLU A 183 6.95 8.77 -4.41
N PHE A 184 6.07 7.94 -3.91
CA PHE A 184 4.63 8.15 -3.95
C PHE A 184 4.08 8.12 -2.53
N ASN A 185 3.63 9.29 -2.04
CA ASN A 185 3.04 9.39 -0.71
C ASN A 185 1.70 8.66 -0.64
N LEU A 186 1.56 7.77 0.35
CA LEU A 186 0.39 6.91 0.54
C LEU A 186 -0.75 7.59 1.33
N MET A 187 -0.61 8.85 1.73
CA MET A 187 -1.67 9.55 2.45
C MET A 187 -2.65 10.25 1.51
N PHE A 188 -3.91 10.32 1.93
CA PHE A 188 -4.91 11.17 1.29
C PHE A 188 -4.87 12.57 1.87
N LYS A 189 -4.46 13.53 1.04
CA LYS A 189 -4.54 14.96 1.35
C LYS A 189 -5.94 15.50 1.04
N THR A 190 -6.47 16.38 1.89
CA THR A 190 -7.71 17.09 1.66
C THR A 190 -7.59 18.57 2.05
N THR A 191 -8.53 19.39 1.59
CA THR A 191 -8.58 20.81 1.92
C THR A 191 -9.66 21.04 2.97
N ILE A 192 -9.35 21.84 4.00
CA ILE A 192 -10.26 22.23 5.06
C ILE A 192 -10.60 23.71 4.91
N GLY A 193 -11.89 24.05 4.99
CA GLY A 193 -12.38 25.42 4.90
C GLY A 193 -12.81 25.85 3.49
N ALA A 194 -13.30 27.08 3.39
CA ALA A 194 -13.89 27.62 2.16
C ALA A 194 -12.88 28.18 1.16
N THR A 195 -11.68 28.53 1.62
CA THR A 195 -10.58 29.04 0.78
C THR A 195 -9.59 27.93 0.54
N SER A 196 -9.57 27.41 -0.68
CA SER A 196 -8.64 26.36 -1.10
C SER A 196 -7.29 26.92 -1.54
N ASP A 197 -6.56 27.55 -0.64
CA ASP A 197 -5.14 27.79 -0.87
C ASP A 197 -4.38 26.53 -0.49
N GLU A 198 -3.94 25.77 -1.48
CA GLU A 198 -3.17 24.54 -1.29
C GLU A 198 -1.83 24.76 -0.59
N ASN A 199 -1.39 26.02 -0.51
CA ASN A 199 -0.15 26.43 0.14
C ASN A 199 -0.34 26.86 1.60
N ASP A 200 -1.59 27.03 2.07
CA ASP A 200 -1.86 27.31 3.47
C ASP A 200 -1.77 26.01 4.30
N PRO A 201 -0.79 25.88 5.20
CA PRO A 201 -0.67 24.71 6.07
C PRO A 201 -1.91 24.47 6.96
N ASN A 202 -2.66 25.52 7.28
CA ASN A 202 -3.87 25.43 8.10
C ASN A 202 -5.09 24.97 7.29
N ALA A 203 -5.09 25.18 5.97
CA ALA A 203 -6.10 24.66 5.06
C ALA A 203 -5.83 23.21 4.63
N THR A 204 -4.65 22.66 4.95
CA THR A 204 -4.31 21.28 4.64
C THR A 204 -4.73 20.34 5.75
N GLY A 205 -5.60 19.40 5.42
CA GLY A 205 -5.94 18.24 6.25
C GLY A 205 -5.54 16.93 5.59
N TRP A 206 -5.45 15.90 6.40
CA TRP A 206 -5.14 14.54 5.94
C TRP A 206 -6.17 13.57 6.48
N LEU A 207 -6.55 12.57 5.68
CA LEU A 207 -7.20 11.38 6.22
C LEU A 207 -6.12 10.56 6.91
N ARG A 208 -6.33 10.20 8.17
CA ARG A 208 -5.32 9.47 8.96
C ARG A 208 -4.91 8.15 8.31
N PRO A 209 -3.61 7.86 8.17
CA PRO A 209 -3.11 6.60 7.62
C PRO A 209 -3.17 5.44 8.63
N GLU A 210 -3.30 5.76 9.92
CA GLU A 210 -3.43 4.86 11.06
C GLU A 210 -4.06 5.57 12.26
N THR A 211 -4.38 4.84 13.30
CA THR A 211 -5.10 5.38 14.47
C THR A 211 -4.18 5.83 15.61
N ALA A 212 -2.89 5.47 15.60
CA ALA A 212 -1.94 5.68 16.68
C ALA A 212 -1.71 7.15 17.04
N GLN A 213 -1.55 8.05 16.05
CA GLN A 213 -1.18 9.45 16.32
C GLN A 213 -2.20 10.19 17.18
N SER A 214 -3.49 9.90 17.02
CA SER A 214 -4.53 10.50 17.86
C SER A 214 -4.40 10.05 19.32
N ILE A 215 -3.97 8.81 19.57
CA ILE A 215 -3.72 8.29 20.92
C ILE A 215 -2.57 9.05 21.57
N PHE A 216 -1.44 9.20 20.86
CA PHE A 216 -0.29 9.95 21.39
C PHE A 216 -0.62 11.42 21.66
N CYS A 217 -1.35 12.08 20.76
CA CYS A 217 -1.77 13.48 20.94
C CYS A 217 -2.67 13.67 22.18
N GLN A 218 -3.51 12.69 22.50
CA GLN A 218 -4.46 12.76 23.60
C GLN A 218 -3.95 12.10 24.90
N TYR A 219 -2.75 11.53 24.90
CA TYR A 219 -2.19 10.82 26.05
C TYR A 219 -2.35 11.60 27.37
N LYS A 220 -1.92 12.87 27.38
CA LYS A 220 -1.98 13.70 28.59
C LYS A 220 -3.43 13.96 29.03
N ASN A 221 -4.32 14.27 28.11
CA ASN A 221 -5.73 14.53 28.41
C ASN A 221 -6.40 13.29 29.01
N ILE A 222 -6.10 12.11 28.47
CA ILE A 222 -6.62 10.84 28.96
C ILE A 222 -6.05 10.53 30.34
N LEU A 223 -4.74 10.68 30.53
CA LEU A 223 -4.09 10.46 31.83
C LEU A 223 -4.71 11.35 32.93
N ASP A 224 -4.93 12.62 32.64
CA ASP A 224 -5.45 13.60 33.59
C ASP A 224 -6.96 13.35 33.90
N SER A 225 -7.74 12.88 32.92
CA SER A 225 -9.19 12.70 33.06
C SER A 225 -9.60 11.32 33.59
N SER A 226 -8.87 10.26 33.24
CA SER A 226 -9.24 8.87 33.55
C SER A 226 -8.64 8.36 34.84
N ARG A 227 -7.76 9.12 35.50
CA ARG A 227 -7.05 8.74 36.74
C ARG A 227 -6.26 7.42 36.64
N VAL A 228 -5.94 6.99 35.41
CA VAL A 228 -5.09 5.83 35.16
C VAL A 228 -3.65 6.10 35.60
N LYS A 229 -2.93 5.05 35.90
CA LYS A 229 -1.50 5.13 36.23
C LYS A 229 -0.70 4.28 35.27
N LEU A 230 0.53 4.66 35.04
CA LEU A 230 1.47 3.82 34.31
C LEU A 230 1.66 2.50 35.09
N THR A 231 1.39 1.36 34.53
CA THR A 231 1.24 0.97 33.13
C THR A 231 -0.23 0.94 32.69
N PHE A 232 -0.56 1.49 31.54
CA PHE A 232 -1.94 1.43 31.03
C PHE A 232 -1.98 1.53 29.50
N GLY A 233 -3.08 1.09 28.93
CA GLY A 233 -3.34 1.15 27.49
C GLY A 233 -4.44 2.16 27.12
N ILE A 234 -4.33 2.70 25.90
CA ILE A 234 -5.38 3.47 25.25
C ILE A 234 -5.79 2.73 23.98
N ALA A 235 -7.06 2.36 23.91
CA ALA A 235 -7.61 1.57 22.80
C ALA A 235 -8.51 2.42 21.91
N GLN A 236 -8.47 2.13 20.60
CA GLN A 236 -9.31 2.77 19.61
C GLN A 236 -9.74 1.77 18.53
N ILE A 237 -10.98 1.91 18.07
CA ILE A 237 -11.45 1.28 16.82
C ILE A 237 -11.80 2.39 15.86
N GLY A 238 -11.18 2.41 14.68
CA GLY A 238 -11.46 3.47 13.74
C GLY A 238 -10.99 3.20 12.33
N LYS A 239 -11.56 3.96 11.39
CA LYS A 239 -11.16 3.94 9.99
C LYS A 239 -9.81 4.60 9.78
N SER A 240 -9.04 4.03 8.86
CA SER A 240 -7.78 4.56 8.36
C SER A 240 -7.74 4.47 6.84
N PHE A 241 -6.86 5.26 6.22
CA PHE A 241 -6.87 5.47 4.77
C PHE A 241 -5.44 5.47 4.24
N ARG A 242 -5.20 4.62 3.23
CA ARG A 242 -3.92 4.58 2.52
C ARG A 242 -4.15 4.60 1.03
N ASN A 243 -3.60 5.56 0.33
CA ASN A 243 -3.76 5.70 -1.13
C ASN A 243 -2.95 4.63 -1.87
N GLU A 244 -3.32 3.37 -1.64
CA GLU A 244 -2.69 2.21 -2.25
C GLU A 244 -2.77 2.28 -3.78
N ILE A 245 -1.62 2.17 -4.44
CA ILE A 245 -1.56 2.19 -5.91
C ILE A 245 -2.09 0.89 -6.48
N ASN A 246 -1.68 -0.25 -5.90
CA ASN A 246 -2.06 -1.59 -6.31
C ASN A 246 -2.83 -2.32 -5.20
N PRO A 247 -4.08 -1.93 -4.90
CA PRO A 247 -4.93 -2.69 -3.99
C PRO A 247 -5.09 -4.11 -4.52
N ARG A 248 -4.89 -5.10 -3.66
CA ARG A 248 -4.92 -6.52 -4.04
C ARG A 248 -5.31 -7.43 -2.89
N ASN A 249 -5.52 -8.69 -3.19
CA ASN A 249 -5.88 -9.69 -2.19
C ASN A 249 -7.17 -9.35 -1.44
N PHE A 250 -8.17 -8.84 -2.17
CA PHE A 250 -9.49 -8.52 -1.65
C PHE A 250 -9.42 -7.43 -0.56
N THR A 251 -9.89 -7.70 0.66
CA THR A 251 -9.85 -6.75 1.78
C THR A 251 -8.51 -6.67 2.48
N PHE A 252 -7.56 -7.55 2.15
CA PHE A 252 -6.23 -7.57 2.79
C PHE A 252 -5.44 -6.28 2.52
N ARG A 253 -5.50 -5.75 1.28
CA ARG A 253 -4.86 -4.49 0.90
C ARG A 253 -5.88 -3.56 0.25
N SER A 254 -6.46 -2.69 1.04
CA SER A 254 -7.51 -1.74 0.64
C SER A 254 -7.12 -0.30 0.96
N ARG A 255 -7.81 0.66 0.30
CA ARG A 255 -7.57 2.09 0.49
C ARG A 255 -8.25 2.65 1.72
N GLU A 256 -9.37 2.05 2.10
CA GLU A 256 -10.12 2.35 3.31
C GLU A 256 -10.29 1.06 4.12
N PHE A 257 -9.90 1.07 5.38
CA PHE A 257 -9.97 -0.09 6.28
C PHE A 257 -10.23 0.36 7.71
N GLU A 258 -10.49 -0.58 8.61
CA GLU A 258 -10.59 -0.30 10.04
C GLU A 258 -9.45 -0.97 10.79
N GLN A 259 -8.97 -0.28 11.82
CA GLN A 259 -8.02 -0.81 12.79
C GLN A 259 -8.68 -0.92 14.16
N MET A 260 -8.29 -1.95 14.89
CA MET A 260 -8.52 -2.09 16.32
C MET A 260 -7.14 -2.06 16.98
N GLU A 261 -6.80 -0.98 17.64
CA GLU A 261 -5.46 -0.66 18.09
C GLU A 261 -5.42 -0.34 19.57
N ILE A 262 -4.34 -0.73 20.23
CA ILE A 262 -4.06 -0.40 21.62
C ILE A 262 -2.61 0.08 21.70
N GLU A 263 -2.40 1.30 22.15
CA GLU A 263 -1.10 1.80 22.55
C GLU A 263 -0.96 1.60 24.06
N TYR A 264 -0.01 0.73 24.44
CA TYR A 264 0.19 0.34 25.84
C TYR A 264 1.46 0.98 26.41
N PHE A 265 1.27 1.91 27.32
CA PHE A 265 2.33 2.73 27.90
C PHE A 265 2.88 2.06 29.16
N CYS A 266 4.19 1.80 29.18
CA CYS A 266 4.86 1.15 30.28
C CYS A 266 6.24 1.78 30.57
N ARG A 267 6.88 1.35 31.64
CA ARG A 267 8.28 1.69 31.88
C ARG A 267 9.18 0.83 30.99
N PRO A 268 10.35 1.33 30.58
CA PRO A 268 11.26 0.58 29.72
C PRO A 268 11.65 -0.81 30.27
N GLU A 269 11.84 -0.91 31.59
CA GLU A 269 12.17 -2.16 32.26
C GLU A 269 11.11 -3.25 32.20
N ASP A 270 9.84 -2.85 32.02
CA ASP A 270 8.70 -3.77 31.91
C ASP A 270 8.42 -4.24 30.48
N GLY A 271 9.02 -3.60 29.47
CA GLY A 271 8.64 -3.74 28.06
C GLY A 271 8.64 -5.17 27.56
N LEU A 272 9.75 -5.92 27.72
CA LEU A 272 9.87 -7.29 27.21
C LEU A 272 8.86 -8.24 27.88
N ARG A 273 8.72 -8.16 29.20
CA ARG A 273 7.73 -8.97 29.92
C ARG A 273 6.31 -8.71 29.42
N LEU A 274 5.96 -7.45 29.18
CA LEU A 274 4.63 -7.06 28.70
C LEU A 274 4.38 -7.49 27.26
N VAL A 275 5.40 -7.55 26.41
CA VAL A 275 5.27 -8.12 25.06
C VAL A 275 4.84 -9.58 25.13
N ASP A 276 5.47 -10.38 25.99
CA ASP A 276 5.10 -11.80 26.16
C ASP A 276 3.67 -11.96 26.69
N GLU A 277 3.28 -11.14 27.70
CA GLU A 277 1.92 -11.14 28.25
C GLU A 277 0.87 -10.76 27.19
N TRP A 278 1.14 -9.75 26.38
CA TRP A 278 0.27 -9.33 25.30
C TRP A 278 0.22 -10.35 24.16
N LEU A 279 1.31 -11.03 23.85
CA LEU A 279 1.33 -12.10 22.86
C LEU A 279 0.37 -13.23 23.29
N GLU A 280 0.49 -13.72 24.53
CA GLU A 280 -0.42 -14.78 25.03
C GLU A 280 -1.89 -14.30 25.05
N HIS A 281 -2.12 -13.06 25.46
CA HIS A 281 -3.45 -12.48 25.43
C HIS A 281 -4.03 -12.42 23.99
N ARG A 282 -3.21 -12.15 22.97
CA ARG A 282 -3.63 -12.18 21.55
C ARG A 282 -3.90 -13.59 21.07
N LEU A 283 -3.08 -14.56 21.45
CA LEU A 283 -3.31 -15.96 21.09
C LEU A 283 -4.63 -16.47 21.68
N CYS A 284 -4.91 -16.15 22.94
CA CYS A 284 -6.21 -16.48 23.55
C CYS A 284 -7.39 -15.83 22.80
N PHE A 285 -7.26 -14.56 22.43
CA PHE A 285 -8.30 -13.88 21.64
C PHE A 285 -8.57 -14.58 20.31
N TYR A 286 -7.52 -15.03 19.60
CA TYR A 286 -7.69 -15.75 18.33
C TYR A 286 -8.37 -17.10 18.54
N ASP A 287 -8.03 -17.84 19.57
CA ASP A 287 -8.73 -19.09 19.94
C ASP A 287 -10.24 -18.82 20.16
N GLU A 288 -10.56 -17.77 20.93
CA GLU A 288 -11.94 -17.39 21.27
C GLU A 288 -12.77 -16.99 20.04
N VAL A 289 -12.17 -16.39 19.03
CA VAL A 289 -12.85 -16.03 17.77
C VAL A 289 -12.79 -17.15 16.71
N GLY A 290 -12.27 -18.31 17.05
CA GLY A 290 -12.30 -19.51 16.22
C GLY A 290 -11.12 -19.66 15.24
N VAL A 291 -9.99 -19.01 15.52
CA VAL A 291 -8.72 -19.19 14.80
C VAL A 291 -7.80 -20.07 15.66
N PRO A 292 -7.67 -21.38 15.39
CA PRO A 292 -6.85 -22.29 16.18
C PRO A 292 -5.37 -21.91 16.17
N ARG A 293 -4.67 -22.14 17.29
CA ARG A 293 -3.23 -21.82 17.45
C ARG A 293 -2.34 -22.48 16.39
N GLU A 294 -2.70 -23.67 15.94
CA GLU A 294 -1.97 -24.38 14.87
C GLU A 294 -2.00 -23.65 13.51
N HIS A 295 -2.91 -22.71 13.33
CA HIS A 295 -2.99 -21.88 12.13
C HIS A 295 -2.30 -20.52 12.30
N ILE A 296 -1.73 -20.24 13.48
CA ILE A 296 -1.05 -18.99 13.79
C ILE A 296 0.45 -19.20 13.69
N HIS A 297 1.09 -18.40 12.85
CA HIS A 297 2.54 -18.35 12.75
C HIS A 297 3.07 -17.15 13.52
N ILE A 298 3.89 -17.41 14.56
CA ILE A 298 4.59 -16.36 15.29
C ILE A 298 5.93 -16.14 14.59
N LEU A 299 6.11 -14.94 14.04
CA LEU A 299 7.34 -14.55 13.34
C LEU A 299 8.17 -13.66 14.25
N ASP A 300 9.39 -14.10 14.56
CA ASP A 300 10.41 -13.23 15.15
C ASP A 300 11.16 -12.52 14.02
N VAL A 301 10.96 -11.20 13.93
CA VAL A 301 11.56 -10.39 12.86
C VAL A 301 13.01 -10.08 13.22
N PRO A 302 13.99 -10.41 12.36
CA PRO A 302 15.40 -10.09 12.57
C PRO A 302 15.64 -8.58 12.77
N ASP A 303 16.64 -8.23 13.59
CA ASP A 303 16.94 -6.82 13.94
C ASP A 303 17.14 -5.91 12.72
N GLY A 304 17.70 -6.43 11.62
CA GLY A 304 17.90 -5.67 10.37
C GLY A 304 16.63 -5.43 9.55
N GLU A 305 15.52 -6.06 9.90
CA GLU A 305 14.23 -5.94 9.22
C GLU A 305 13.16 -5.23 10.08
N ARG A 306 13.52 -4.88 11.32
CA ARG A 306 12.64 -4.11 12.21
C ARG A 306 12.61 -2.65 11.80
N ALA A 307 11.41 -2.05 11.80
CA ALA A 307 11.19 -0.63 11.47
C ALA A 307 11.75 0.31 12.55
#